data_f7538468da142fe14cdc0cdbcaca185b
#
_entry.id   f7538468da142fe14cdc0cdbcaca185b
#
_cell.length_a   1.000
_cell.length_b   1.000
_cell.length_c   1.000
_cell.angle_alpha   90.00
_cell.angle_beta   90.00
_cell.angle_gamma   90.00
#
_symmetry.space_group_name_H-M   'P 1'
#
loop_
_entity.id
_entity.type
_entity.pdbx_description
1 polymer ?
#
loop_
_entity_poly.entity_id
_entity_poly.type
_entity_poly.pdbx_seq_one_letter_code
_entity_poly.pdbx_strand_id
1 'polypeptide(L)'
;NTVIYEAHVKGLTYLHPSIPKEMRGTYKALGHPTMVAYLKHLGITALELLPVAHFASEPRLQRLGLSNYWGYNPLAMFALDPRYAVQPEKARDEFRDAVKALHAAGIEVILDVVLNHSAESDLDGPTLSQRGIDNRSYYWIRDDGDYENWTGCGNTLNLSHPAVTHYAYECLKYWVETFHVDGFRFDLAPVMGRTPAFSQQAPLFE
;
A
#
# COMPACT_ATOMS: atom_id res chain seq x y z
N ASN A 1 -24.21 9.99 3.22
CA ASN A 1 -23.16 10.13 4.25
C ASN A 1 -22.14 9.02 4.06
N THR A 2 -20.84 9.37 3.98
CA THR A 2 -19.75 8.39 3.87
C THR A 2 -19.26 8.00 5.26
N VAL A 3 -19.13 6.69 5.52
CA VAL A 3 -18.55 6.13 6.74
C VAL A 3 -17.42 5.20 6.31
N ILE A 4 -16.18 5.62 6.58
CA ILE A 4 -14.97 4.88 6.25
C ILE A 4 -14.56 4.03 7.46
N TYR A 5 -14.24 2.77 7.22
CA TYR A 5 -13.68 1.85 8.21
C TYR A 5 -12.29 1.42 7.76
N GLU A 6 -11.27 1.84 8.50
CA GLU A 6 -9.89 1.44 8.26
C GLU A 6 -9.63 0.05 8.85
N ALA A 7 -9.02 -0.84 8.09
CA ALA A 7 -8.72 -2.19 8.52
C ALA A 7 -7.47 -2.77 7.87
N HIS A 8 -6.80 -3.64 8.60
CA HIS A 8 -5.70 -4.46 8.09
C HIS A 8 -6.24 -5.78 7.51
N VAL A 9 -5.84 -6.18 6.31
CA VAL A 9 -6.33 -7.40 5.64
C VAL A 9 -6.28 -8.61 6.57
N LYS A 10 -5.12 -8.86 7.21
CA LYS A 10 -4.97 -9.97 8.14
C LYS A 10 -5.71 -9.72 9.45
N GLY A 11 -5.59 -8.53 10.03
CA GLY A 11 -6.14 -8.22 11.35
C GLY A 11 -7.65 -8.33 11.41
N LEU A 12 -8.34 -7.88 10.37
CA LEU A 12 -9.80 -7.83 10.33
C LEU A 12 -10.47 -9.20 10.53
N THR A 13 -9.88 -10.26 9.99
CA THR A 13 -10.54 -11.57 9.97
C THR A 13 -9.77 -12.68 10.68
N TYR A 14 -8.54 -12.46 11.13
CA TYR A 14 -7.64 -13.48 11.67
C TYR A 14 -8.22 -14.26 12.84
N LEU A 15 -8.93 -13.59 13.73
CA LEU A 15 -9.58 -14.19 14.89
C LEU A 15 -11.09 -14.40 14.71
N HIS A 16 -11.65 -14.18 13.52
CA HIS A 16 -13.08 -14.23 13.29
C HIS A 16 -13.61 -15.68 13.41
N PRO A 17 -14.51 -16.00 14.37
CA PRO A 17 -14.89 -17.37 14.68
C PRO A 17 -15.66 -18.07 13.56
N SER A 18 -16.46 -17.30 12.80
CA SER A 18 -17.38 -17.83 11.77
C SER A 18 -16.79 -17.82 10.35
N ILE A 19 -15.52 -17.44 10.18
CA ILE A 19 -14.81 -17.57 8.90
C ILE A 19 -13.98 -18.85 8.93
N PRO A 20 -13.97 -19.66 7.86
CA PRO A 20 -13.13 -20.85 7.77
C PRO A 20 -11.66 -20.54 8.09
N LYS A 21 -11.03 -21.38 8.91
CA LYS A 21 -9.69 -21.11 9.47
C LYS A 21 -8.65 -20.83 8.37
N GLU A 22 -8.73 -21.56 7.27
CA GLU A 22 -7.84 -21.46 6.11
C GLU A 22 -8.00 -20.16 5.32
N MET A 23 -9.13 -19.46 5.50
CA MET A 23 -9.39 -18.18 4.84
C MET A 23 -9.05 -16.97 5.71
N ARG A 24 -8.93 -17.17 7.04
CA ARG A 24 -8.74 -16.05 7.97
C ARG A 24 -7.46 -15.29 7.69
N GLY A 25 -7.56 -13.96 7.72
CA GLY A 25 -6.44 -13.06 7.49
C GLY A 25 -6.03 -12.95 6.03
N THR A 26 -6.89 -13.31 5.09
CA THR A 26 -6.60 -13.28 3.66
C THR A 26 -7.58 -12.41 2.87
N TYR A 27 -7.24 -12.14 1.59
CA TYR A 27 -8.13 -11.43 0.66
C TYR A 27 -9.49 -12.14 0.52
N LYS A 28 -9.52 -13.47 0.46
CA LYS A 28 -10.78 -14.22 0.39
C LYS A 28 -11.70 -13.96 1.58
N ALA A 29 -11.12 -13.76 2.76
CA ALA A 29 -11.90 -13.49 3.95
C ALA A 29 -12.60 -12.12 3.90
N LEU A 30 -12.03 -11.11 3.23
CA LEU A 30 -12.67 -9.80 3.06
C LEU A 30 -14.00 -9.90 2.31
N GLY A 31 -14.03 -10.72 1.23
CA GLY A 31 -15.22 -10.96 0.42
C GLY A 31 -16.13 -12.08 0.96
N HIS A 32 -15.80 -12.70 2.09
CA HIS A 32 -16.62 -13.77 2.67
C HIS A 32 -17.99 -13.22 3.10
N PRO A 33 -19.11 -13.92 2.78
CA PRO A 33 -20.46 -13.43 3.08
C PRO A 33 -20.67 -12.98 4.53
N THR A 34 -20.08 -13.70 5.48
CA THR A 34 -20.14 -13.34 6.91
C THR A 34 -19.48 -12.00 7.19
N MET A 35 -18.32 -11.72 6.58
CA MET A 35 -17.60 -10.46 6.77
C MET A 35 -18.33 -9.32 6.09
N VAL A 36 -18.78 -9.52 4.86
CA VAL A 36 -19.59 -8.53 4.12
C VAL A 36 -20.86 -8.16 4.91
N ALA A 37 -21.56 -9.15 5.46
CA ALA A 37 -22.76 -8.91 6.29
C ALA A 37 -22.42 -8.12 7.57
N TYR A 38 -21.29 -8.42 8.20
CA TYR A 38 -20.81 -7.69 9.39
C TYR A 38 -20.52 -6.22 9.05
N LEU A 39 -19.78 -5.94 7.98
CA LEU A 39 -19.47 -4.58 7.54
C LEU A 39 -20.72 -3.78 7.19
N LYS A 40 -21.69 -4.40 6.52
CA LYS A 40 -23.01 -3.79 6.27
C LYS A 40 -23.76 -3.49 7.57
N HIS A 41 -23.74 -4.41 8.53
CA HIS A 41 -24.39 -4.20 9.83
C HIS A 41 -23.79 -3.03 10.61
N LEU A 42 -22.47 -2.81 10.49
CA LEU A 42 -21.81 -1.62 11.05
C LEU A 42 -22.23 -0.32 10.36
N GLY A 43 -22.87 -0.39 9.19
CA GLY A 43 -23.30 0.79 8.45
C GLY A 43 -22.19 1.53 7.72
N ILE A 44 -21.05 0.87 7.46
CA ILE A 44 -19.96 1.47 6.69
C ILE A 44 -20.32 1.54 5.21
N THR A 45 -19.79 2.54 4.53
CA THR A 45 -19.95 2.72 3.08
C THR A 45 -18.63 2.52 2.32
N ALA A 46 -17.50 2.58 2.99
CA ALA A 46 -16.18 2.34 2.41
C ALA A 46 -15.29 1.55 3.39
N LEU A 47 -14.56 0.58 2.86
CA LEU A 47 -13.51 -0.16 3.56
C LEU A 47 -12.16 0.38 3.08
N GLU A 48 -11.42 1.02 3.99
CA GLU A 48 -10.03 1.43 3.75
C GLU A 48 -9.09 0.33 4.21
N LEU A 49 -8.25 -0.15 3.31
CA LEU A 49 -7.29 -1.21 3.60
C LEU A 49 -5.88 -0.63 3.81
N LEU A 50 -5.25 -0.95 4.95
CA LEU A 50 -3.82 -0.74 5.13
C LEU A 50 -3.05 -1.35 3.96
N PRO A 51 -1.78 -0.96 3.72
CA PRO A 51 -1.07 -1.30 2.49
C PRO A 51 -1.19 -2.76 2.07
N VAL A 52 -1.70 -2.97 0.87
CA VAL A 52 -1.82 -4.29 0.23
C VAL A 52 -0.72 -4.55 -0.79
N ALA A 53 0.05 -3.51 -1.15
CA ALA A 53 1.21 -3.65 -2.02
C ALA A 53 2.31 -4.48 -1.34
N HIS A 54 3.09 -5.21 -2.16
CA HIS A 54 4.15 -6.06 -1.63
C HIS A 54 5.22 -5.25 -0.90
N PHE A 55 5.51 -5.64 0.34
CA PHE A 55 6.43 -4.95 1.23
C PHE A 55 7.47 -5.88 1.86
N ALA A 56 8.59 -5.31 2.27
CA ALA A 56 9.66 -6.01 2.98
C ALA A 56 9.57 -5.77 4.50
N SER A 57 10.12 -6.71 5.27
CA SER A 57 10.41 -6.46 6.68
C SER A 57 11.77 -5.80 6.81
N GLU A 58 11.85 -4.77 7.62
CA GLU A 58 13.09 -4.03 7.88
C GLU A 58 14.15 -4.95 8.54
N PRO A 59 15.43 -4.79 8.21
CA PRO A 59 16.50 -5.60 8.78
C PRO A 59 16.51 -5.60 10.33
N ARG A 60 16.11 -4.47 10.95
CA ARG A 60 15.97 -4.38 12.41
C ARG A 60 14.91 -5.36 12.94
N LEU A 61 13.74 -5.43 12.31
CA LEU A 61 12.67 -6.34 12.73
C LEU A 61 13.10 -7.80 12.54
N GLN A 62 13.74 -8.11 11.40
CA GLN A 62 14.23 -9.47 11.12
C GLN A 62 15.24 -9.94 12.17
N ARG A 63 16.18 -9.07 12.60
CA ARG A 63 17.14 -9.39 13.67
C ARG A 63 16.46 -9.68 15.01
N LEU A 64 15.27 -9.15 15.25
CA LEU A 64 14.47 -9.40 16.45
C LEU A 64 13.51 -10.58 16.29
N GLY A 65 13.56 -11.32 15.16
CA GLY A 65 12.61 -12.40 14.85
C GLY A 65 11.19 -11.90 14.60
N LEU A 66 11.03 -10.60 14.28
CA LEU A 66 9.76 -9.96 13.98
C LEU A 66 9.61 -9.72 12.48
N SER A 67 8.38 -9.49 12.04
CA SER A 67 8.06 -9.07 10.68
C SER A 67 7.32 -7.75 10.69
N ASN A 68 7.44 -6.98 9.61
CA ASN A 68 6.59 -5.83 9.39
C ASN A 68 5.14 -6.30 9.26
N TYR A 69 4.26 -5.70 10.05
CA TYR A 69 2.84 -6.06 10.09
C TYR A 69 2.00 -5.09 9.26
N TRP A 70 2.29 -3.79 9.32
CA TRP A 70 1.44 -2.76 8.74
C TRP A 70 1.60 -2.58 7.23
N GLY A 71 2.77 -2.92 6.66
CA GLY A 71 3.00 -2.81 5.23
C GLY A 71 3.62 -1.50 4.76
N TYR A 72 3.96 -0.55 5.67
CA TYR A 72 4.55 0.74 5.30
C TYR A 72 6.05 0.65 4.98
N ASN A 73 6.45 -0.34 4.20
CA ASN A 73 7.81 -0.50 3.69
C ASN A 73 7.77 -1.12 2.29
N PRO A 74 7.27 -0.37 1.28
CA PRO A 74 6.91 -0.91 -0.03
C PRO A 74 8.13 -1.35 -0.82
N LEU A 75 8.03 -2.54 -1.41
CA LEU A 75 9.03 -3.12 -2.30
C LEU A 75 8.56 -3.10 -3.75
N ALA A 76 7.32 -3.46 -4.02
CA ALA A 76 6.75 -3.52 -5.35
C ALA A 76 5.35 -2.91 -5.36
N MET A 77 5.25 -1.63 -5.75
CA MET A 77 4.02 -0.83 -5.63
C MET A 77 2.89 -1.27 -6.58
N PHE A 78 3.20 -2.03 -7.63
CA PHE A 78 2.23 -2.60 -8.59
C PHE A 78 1.84 -4.05 -8.27
N ALA A 79 2.33 -4.64 -7.18
CA ALA A 79 2.08 -6.04 -6.88
C ALA A 79 1.38 -6.19 -5.53
N LEU A 80 0.34 -7.04 -5.48
CA LEU A 80 -0.27 -7.45 -4.23
C LEU A 80 0.70 -8.28 -3.38
N ASP A 81 0.61 -8.12 -2.08
CA ASP A 81 1.36 -8.95 -1.16
C ASP A 81 0.78 -10.37 -1.12
N PRO A 82 1.56 -11.38 -1.54
CA PRO A 82 1.08 -12.77 -1.63
C PRO A 82 0.83 -13.40 -0.26
N ARG A 83 1.35 -12.81 0.83
CA ARG A 83 1.12 -13.29 2.20
C ARG A 83 -0.32 -13.15 2.68
N TYR A 84 -1.10 -12.29 2.00
CA TYR A 84 -2.53 -12.12 2.27
C TYR A 84 -3.44 -12.97 1.38
N ALA A 85 -2.89 -13.87 0.58
CA ALA A 85 -3.66 -14.81 -0.22
C ALA A 85 -3.73 -16.20 0.42
N VAL A 86 -4.82 -16.93 0.21
CA VAL A 86 -4.91 -18.36 0.54
C VAL A 86 -3.96 -19.16 -0.37
N GLN A 87 -3.90 -18.76 -1.65
CA GLN A 87 -2.99 -19.29 -2.65
C GLN A 87 -2.14 -18.12 -3.18
N PRO A 88 -0.85 -18.03 -2.79
CA PRO A 88 0.00 -16.90 -3.14
C PRO A 88 0.00 -16.53 -4.62
N GLU A 89 0.01 -17.53 -5.50
CA GLU A 89 -0.02 -17.37 -6.96
C GLU A 89 -1.36 -16.84 -7.49
N LYS A 90 -2.42 -16.87 -6.68
CA LYS A 90 -3.76 -16.37 -7.00
C LYS A 90 -4.13 -15.06 -6.27
N ALA A 91 -3.16 -14.40 -5.67
CA ALA A 91 -3.41 -13.17 -4.89
C ALA A 91 -4.25 -12.14 -5.67
N ARG A 92 -3.96 -11.99 -6.99
CA ARG A 92 -4.69 -11.05 -7.86
C ARG A 92 -6.17 -11.41 -7.99
N ASP A 93 -6.46 -12.67 -8.21
CA ASP A 93 -7.84 -13.14 -8.38
C ASP A 93 -8.60 -13.07 -7.06
N GLU A 94 -7.96 -13.50 -5.96
CA GLU A 94 -8.57 -13.45 -4.62
C GLU A 94 -8.90 -12.01 -4.20
N PHE A 95 -8.01 -11.05 -4.46
CA PHE A 95 -8.27 -9.65 -4.15
C PHE A 95 -9.36 -9.06 -5.04
N ARG A 96 -9.34 -9.34 -6.35
CA ARG A 96 -10.38 -8.91 -7.28
C ARG A 96 -11.76 -9.43 -6.88
N ASP A 97 -11.85 -10.70 -6.50
CA ASP A 97 -13.10 -11.32 -6.05
C ASP A 97 -13.61 -10.68 -4.75
N ALA A 98 -12.69 -10.32 -3.84
CA ALA A 98 -13.04 -9.61 -2.61
C ALA A 98 -13.61 -8.21 -2.89
N VAL A 99 -12.95 -7.41 -3.75
CA VAL A 99 -13.45 -6.10 -4.18
C VAL A 99 -14.83 -6.23 -4.82
N LYS A 100 -15.00 -7.18 -5.74
CA LYS A 100 -16.30 -7.46 -6.38
C LYS A 100 -17.39 -7.81 -5.38
N ALA A 101 -17.09 -8.59 -4.36
CA ALA A 101 -18.07 -8.95 -3.33
C ALA A 101 -18.45 -7.76 -2.45
N LEU A 102 -17.50 -6.87 -2.11
CA LEU A 102 -17.74 -5.63 -1.39
C LEU A 102 -18.61 -4.66 -2.22
N HIS A 103 -18.28 -4.46 -3.49
CA HIS A 103 -19.08 -3.65 -4.41
C HIS A 103 -20.51 -4.15 -4.57
N ALA A 104 -20.71 -5.48 -4.70
CA ALA A 104 -22.05 -6.06 -4.76
C ALA A 104 -22.88 -5.80 -3.49
N ALA A 105 -22.22 -5.49 -2.38
CA ALA A 105 -22.84 -5.10 -1.12
C ALA A 105 -22.99 -3.59 -0.96
N GLY A 106 -22.53 -2.77 -1.93
CA GLY A 106 -22.55 -1.31 -1.88
C GLY A 106 -21.46 -0.72 -0.97
N ILE A 107 -20.33 -1.43 -0.80
CA ILE A 107 -19.19 -0.98 -0.01
C ILE A 107 -18.03 -0.66 -0.98
N GLU A 108 -17.57 0.59 -0.97
CA GLU A 108 -16.39 1.05 -1.71
C GLU A 108 -15.10 0.51 -1.08
N VAL A 109 -14.02 0.42 -1.87
CA VAL A 109 -12.71 -0.01 -1.41
C VAL A 109 -11.68 1.09 -1.64
N ILE A 110 -11.07 1.55 -0.55
CA ILE A 110 -9.99 2.54 -0.53
C ILE A 110 -8.69 1.84 -0.18
N LEU A 111 -7.61 2.13 -0.89
CA LEU A 111 -6.28 1.59 -0.57
C LEU A 111 -5.39 2.65 0.08
N ASP A 112 -4.72 2.26 1.16
CA ASP A 112 -3.59 3.01 1.69
C ASP A 112 -2.35 2.75 0.83
N VAL A 113 -1.84 3.80 0.20
CA VAL A 113 -0.71 3.74 -0.73
C VAL A 113 0.51 4.48 -0.20
N VAL A 114 1.65 3.82 -0.29
CA VAL A 114 2.94 4.35 0.17
C VAL A 114 3.77 4.69 -1.07
N LEU A 115 3.71 5.96 -1.50
CA LEU A 115 4.42 6.48 -2.68
C LEU A 115 5.52 7.47 -2.31
N ASN A 116 5.83 7.62 -1.03
CA ASN A 116 6.78 8.61 -0.51
C ASN A 116 8.18 8.03 -0.24
N HIS A 117 8.32 6.73 -0.06
CA HIS A 117 9.58 6.02 0.17
C HIS A 117 9.52 4.58 -0.32
N SER A 118 10.66 3.88 -0.25
CA SER A 118 10.75 2.46 -0.59
C SER A 118 11.50 1.65 0.46
N ALA A 119 11.38 0.32 0.39
CA ALA A 119 12.09 -0.64 1.23
C ALA A 119 13.61 -0.66 1.01
N GLU A 120 14.14 0.15 0.09
CA GLU A 120 15.58 0.27 -0.15
C GLU A 120 16.31 1.07 0.94
N SER A 121 15.54 1.72 1.87
CA SER A 121 16.07 2.39 3.06
C SER A 121 17.14 3.46 2.77
N ASP A 122 18.17 3.60 3.61
CA ASP A 122 19.30 4.51 3.50
C ASP A 122 20.45 3.96 2.62
N LEU A 123 21.63 4.59 2.68
CA LEU A 123 22.80 4.15 1.88
C LEU A 123 23.23 2.71 2.15
N ASP A 124 23.04 2.25 3.39
CA ASP A 124 23.39 0.87 3.79
C ASP A 124 22.27 -0.12 3.43
N GLY A 125 21.15 0.37 2.93
CA GLY A 125 20.02 -0.45 2.52
C GLY A 125 20.25 -1.21 1.21
N PRO A 126 19.42 -2.21 0.94
CA PRO A 126 19.58 -3.06 -0.25
C PRO A 126 19.20 -2.32 -1.54
N THR A 127 19.78 -2.74 -2.65
CA THR A 127 19.35 -2.34 -4.00
C THR A 127 18.38 -3.40 -4.51
N LEU A 128 17.09 -3.08 -4.59
CA LEU A 128 16.03 -4.04 -4.89
C LEU A 128 15.16 -3.64 -6.09
N SER A 129 14.99 -2.34 -6.34
CA SER A 129 14.09 -1.81 -7.35
C SER A 129 14.61 -0.50 -7.95
N GLN A 130 14.04 0.64 -7.60
CA GLN A 130 14.29 1.96 -8.21
C GLN A 130 15.76 2.41 -8.12
N ARG A 131 16.43 2.08 -7.02
CA ARG A 131 17.87 2.38 -6.83
C ARG A 131 18.73 1.74 -7.93
N GLY A 132 18.42 0.51 -8.32
CA GLY A 132 19.13 -0.20 -9.36
C GLY A 132 18.80 0.25 -10.78
N ILE A 133 17.67 0.93 -10.96
CA ILE A 133 17.21 1.45 -12.26
C ILE A 133 17.81 2.82 -12.53
N ASP A 134 17.49 3.81 -11.68
CA ASP A 134 18.02 5.16 -11.76
C ASP A 134 17.93 5.86 -10.40
N ASN A 135 18.94 5.67 -9.57
CA ASN A 135 18.97 6.18 -8.21
C ASN A 135 18.77 7.70 -8.15
N ARG A 136 19.36 8.44 -9.08
CA ARG A 136 19.34 9.91 -9.06
C ARG A 136 17.99 10.51 -9.45
N SER A 137 17.26 9.87 -10.33
CA SER A 137 15.92 10.31 -10.72
C SER A 137 14.87 9.93 -9.68
N TYR A 138 14.97 8.72 -9.12
CA TYR A 138 13.94 8.20 -8.22
C TYR A 138 14.01 8.76 -6.80
N TYR A 139 15.19 9.18 -6.32
CA TYR A 139 15.34 9.62 -4.93
C TYR A 139 15.83 11.05 -4.82
N TRP A 140 15.41 11.72 -3.77
CA TRP A 140 16.04 12.95 -3.32
C TRP A 140 17.40 12.62 -2.71
N ILE A 141 18.48 13.09 -3.36
CA ILE A 141 19.87 12.86 -2.94
C ILE A 141 20.51 14.21 -2.63
N ARG A 142 21.15 14.32 -1.47
CA ARG A 142 21.88 15.49 -1.02
C ARG A 142 23.23 15.62 -1.72
N ASP A 143 23.88 16.76 -1.58
CA ASP A 143 25.19 17.03 -2.17
C ASP A 143 26.29 16.10 -1.63
N ASP A 144 26.15 15.61 -0.41
CA ASP A 144 27.05 14.63 0.21
C ASP A 144 26.85 13.20 -0.30
N GLY A 145 25.85 12.98 -1.13
CA GLY A 145 25.53 11.69 -1.73
C GLY A 145 24.54 10.85 -0.91
N ASP A 146 24.14 11.30 0.28
CA ASP A 146 23.15 10.61 1.11
C ASP A 146 21.71 10.98 0.70
N TYR A 147 20.72 10.21 1.14
CA TYR A 147 19.32 10.48 0.84
C TYR A 147 18.71 11.55 1.75
N GLU A 148 17.84 12.38 1.18
CA GLU A 148 16.88 13.10 2.00
C GLU A 148 15.93 12.13 2.68
N ASN A 149 15.83 12.24 3.99
CA ASN A 149 15.04 11.31 4.82
C ASN A 149 13.86 12.03 5.48
N TRP A 150 13.05 12.74 4.69
CA TRP A 150 11.86 13.43 5.22
C TRP A 150 10.76 12.44 5.66
N THR A 151 10.85 11.19 5.22
CA THR A 151 9.91 10.12 5.58
C THR A 151 10.23 9.47 6.93
N GLY A 152 11.48 9.57 7.40
CA GLY A 152 11.99 8.80 8.55
C GLY A 152 12.31 7.33 8.23
N CYS A 153 12.17 6.91 6.96
CA CYS A 153 12.34 5.52 6.51
C CYS A 153 13.67 5.28 5.79
N GLY A 154 14.56 6.28 5.76
CA GLY A 154 15.90 6.19 5.17
C GLY A 154 16.02 6.84 3.80
N ASN A 155 14.95 6.95 3.03
CA ASN A 155 14.91 7.61 1.73
C ASN A 155 13.61 8.39 1.53
N THR A 156 13.61 9.23 0.50
CA THR A 156 12.41 9.92 0.01
C THR A 156 12.40 9.84 -1.51
N LEU A 157 11.28 9.37 -2.08
CA LEU A 157 11.08 9.37 -3.54
C LEU A 157 10.90 10.79 -4.07
N ASN A 158 11.56 11.09 -5.20
CA ASN A 158 11.54 12.40 -5.84
C ASN A 158 10.33 12.55 -6.77
N LEU A 159 9.16 12.79 -6.19
CA LEU A 159 7.93 13.01 -6.94
C LEU A 159 7.86 14.36 -7.67
N SER A 160 8.94 15.20 -7.63
CA SER A 160 9.10 16.32 -8.53
C SER A 160 9.69 15.91 -9.88
N HIS A 161 10.33 14.76 -9.96
CA HIS A 161 10.91 14.28 -11.21
C HIS A 161 9.82 13.69 -12.10
N PRO A 162 9.67 14.12 -13.38
CA PRO A 162 8.56 13.70 -14.23
C PRO A 162 8.39 12.18 -14.37
N ALA A 163 9.49 11.42 -14.47
CA ALA A 163 9.42 9.97 -14.57
C ALA A 163 8.90 9.31 -13.28
N VAL A 164 9.20 9.89 -12.11
CA VAL A 164 8.75 9.36 -10.81
C VAL A 164 7.29 9.73 -10.56
N THR A 165 6.87 10.94 -10.93
CA THR A 165 5.46 11.35 -10.94
C THR A 165 4.65 10.43 -11.85
N HIS A 166 5.14 10.19 -13.07
CA HIS A 166 4.49 9.26 -14.02
C HIS A 166 4.42 7.83 -13.47
N TYR A 167 5.48 7.33 -12.83
CA TYR A 167 5.49 6.03 -12.16
C TYR A 167 4.41 5.94 -11.08
N ALA A 168 4.28 6.97 -10.23
CA ALA A 168 3.25 7.03 -9.20
C ALA A 168 1.84 7.04 -9.81
N TYR A 169 1.63 7.85 -10.86
CA TYR A 169 0.36 7.92 -11.59
C TYR A 169 -0.02 6.55 -12.20
N GLU A 170 0.90 5.89 -12.90
CA GLU A 170 0.64 4.57 -13.48
C GLU A 170 0.37 3.51 -12.40
N CYS A 171 0.98 3.65 -11.22
CA CYS A 171 0.68 2.79 -10.08
C CYS A 171 -0.78 2.95 -9.63
N LEU A 172 -1.24 4.18 -9.42
CA LEU A 172 -2.62 4.45 -9.03
C LEU A 172 -3.61 3.97 -10.10
N LYS A 173 -3.32 4.30 -11.35
CA LYS A 173 -4.12 3.86 -12.50
C LYS A 173 -4.23 2.34 -12.59
N TYR A 174 -3.13 1.62 -12.37
CA TYR A 174 -3.13 0.16 -12.33
C TYR A 174 -4.10 -0.41 -11.29
N TRP A 175 -4.11 0.14 -10.09
CA TRP A 175 -5.01 -0.30 -9.01
C TRP A 175 -6.48 -0.06 -9.38
N VAL A 176 -6.79 1.09 -9.98
CA VAL A 176 -8.15 1.40 -10.44
C VAL A 176 -8.57 0.49 -11.59
N GLU A 177 -7.77 0.38 -12.65
CA GLU A 177 -8.14 -0.35 -13.86
C GLU A 177 -8.14 -1.87 -13.66
N THR A 178 -7.25 -2.39 -12.79
CA THR A 178 -7.10 -3.84 -12.59
C THR A 178 -8.03 -4.40 -11.51
N PHE A 179 -8.24 -3.64 -10.44
CA PHE A 179 -8.97 -4.12 -9.27
C PHE A 179 -10.25 -3.32 -8.99
N HIS A 180 -10.48 -2.22 -9.72
CA HIS A 180 -11.65 -1.34 -9.55
C HIS A 180 -11.76 -0.75 -8.14
N VAL A 181 -10.63 -0.37 -7.52
CA VAL A 181 -10.65 0.34 -6.25
C VAL A 181 -11.22 1.75 -6.46
N ASP A 182 -11.92 2.27 -5.44
CA ASP A 182 -12.71 3.50 -5.55
C ASP A 182 -11.93 4.73 -5.11
N GLY A 183 -10.83 4.55 -4.37
CA GLY A 183 -10.04 5.68 -3.89
C GLY A 183 -8.73 5.25 -3.22
N PHE A 184 -8.00 6.28 -2.77
CA PHE A 184 -6.71 6.11 -2.11
C PHE A 184 -6.60 7.00 -0.87
N ARG A 185 -5.97 6.46 0.16
CA ARG A 185 -5.38 7.21 1.26
C ARG A 185 -3.87 7.27 1.02
N PHE A 186 -3.31 8.46 1.04
CA PHE A 186 -1.88 8.66 0.77
C PHE A 186 -1.12 8.78 2.09
N ASP A 187 -0.20 7.83 2.31
CA ASP A 187 0.73 7.91 3.43
C ASP A 187 1.67 9.11 3.25
N LEU A 188 1.89 9.89 4.32
CA LEU A 188 2.77 11.05 4.35
C LEU A 188 2.58 12.01 3.15
N ALA A 189 1.35 12.30 2.77
CA ALA A 189 1.03 13.18 1.64
C ALA A 189 1.84 14.51 1.59
N PRO A 190 2.13 15.20 2.72
CA PRO A 190 2.96 16.41 2.70
C PRO A 190 4.40 16.20 2.19
N VAL A 191 4.95 15.00 2.35
CA VAL A 191 6.28 14.66 1.82
C VAL A 191 6.25 14.58 0.30
N MET A 192 5.14 14.08 -0.26
CA MET A 192 4.98 13.93 -1.72
C MET A 192 4.85 15.28 -2.45
N GLY A 193 4.46 16.34 -1.72
CA GLY A 193 4.38 17.70 -2.25
C GLY A 193 5.69 18.50 -2.21
N ARG A 194 6.83 17.86 -1.95
CA ARG A 194 8.12 18.58 -1.89
C ARG A 194 8.75 18.79 -3.26
N THR A 195 9.35 20.06 -3.46
CA THR A 195 9.95 20.51 -4.72
C THR A 195 11.21 21.41 -4.58
N PRO A 196 12.18 21.31 -3.65
CA PRO A 196 12.30 20.52 -2.41
C PRO A 196 11.48 21.06 -1.21
N ALA A 197 11.06 22.32 -1.22
CA ALA A 197 10.10 22.84 -0.24
C ALA A 197 8.70 22.30 -0.55
N PHE A 198 7.83 22.25 0.45
CA PHE A 198 6.45 21.85 0.22
C PHE A 198 5.73 22.85 -0.71
N SER A 199 5.04 22.33 -1.72
CA SER A 199 4.20 23.09 -2.65
C SER A 199 2.84 22.40 -2.82
N GLN A 200 1.78 23.17 -2.74
CA GLN A 200 0.44 22.71 -3.11
C GLN A 200 0.27 22.49 -4.62
N GLN A 201 1.21 23.02 -5.40
CA GLN A 201 1.29 22.89 -6.87
C GLN A 201 2.39 21.89 -7.28
N ALA A 202 2.71 20.93 -6.39
CA ALA A 202 3.63 19.87 -6.74
C ALA A 202 3.05 18.99 -7.86
N PRO A 203 3.87 18.45 -8.78
CA PRO A 203 3.39 17.76 -9.98
C PRO A 203 2.44 16.59 -9.71
N LEU A 204 2.54 15.95 -8.56
CA LEU A 204 1.63 14.86 -8.18
C LEU A 204 0.22 15.36 -7.83
N PHE A 205 0.04 16.64 -7.48
CA PHE A 205 -1.25 17.21 -7.05
C PHE A 205 -2.01 17.91 -8.18
N GLU A 206 -1.38 18.05 -9.37
CA GLU A 206 -1.97 18.58 -10.60
C GLU A 206 -2.57 17.47 -11.49
#